data_c3b61426a168186a0503a5d8dc6df4c4
#
_entry.id   c3b61426a168186a0503a5d8dc6df4c4
#
_cell.length_a   1.000
_cell.length_b   1.000
_cell.length_c   1.000
_cell.angle_alpha   90.00
_cell.angle_beta   90.00
_cell.angle_gamma   90.00
#
_symmetry.space_group_name_H-M   'P 1'
#
loop_
_entity.id
_entity.type
_entity.pdbx_description
1 polymer ?
#
loop_
_entity_poly.entity_id
_entity_poly.type
_entity_poly.pdbx_seq_one_letter_code
_entity_poly.pdbx_strand_id
1 'polypeptide(L)'
;MGSVIVQVEGTGQVWDLEAGQQVVFGRGAGVDIVLPVQAVSRAAGVIRAVRDHWTLSNLSRRATYVVENPEGGGEFVKVAPGRAEAPIPFEFGRICLPGVKDGPVLLVFAPEHSYSDLPADGGAGSTVIAYSLDTTANYFPVLVALCEPRLRDPASVLIPTTAQIADRIGLTTTAVAWHINYLATTKLRVKRPAEEQDGRQGKADWQRAALVSLALRFDLVRLEHLESLAPDQGR
;
A
#
# COMPACT_ATOMS: atom_id res chain seq x y z
N MET A 1 -26.57 0.69 -15.48
CA MET A 1 -26.57 1.65 -14.36
C MET A 1 -25.58 1.11 -13.36
N GLY A 2 -24.48 1.84 -13.12
CA GLY A 2 -23.44 1.39 -12.23
C GLY A 2 -23.94 1.27 -10.80
N SER A 3 -23.73 0.11 -10.20
CA SER A 3 -23.96 -0.09 -8.78
C SER A 3 -22.62 -0.22 -8.05
N VAL A 4 -22.59 0.25 -6.80
CA VAL A 4 -21.46 0.07 -5.89
C VAL A 4 -21.88 -0.93 -4.83
N ILE A 5 -21.18 -2.06 -4.78
CA ILE A 5 -21.46 -3.11 -3.82
C ILE A 5 -20.56 -2.90 -2.60
N VAL A 6 -21.14 -2.83 -1.41
CA VAL A 6 -20.42 -2.77 -0.13
C VAL A 6 -20.66 -4.06 0.63
N GLN A 7 -19.61 -4.70 1.09
CA GLN A 7 -19.66 -5.95 1.84
C GLN A 7 -18.88 -5.82 3.15
N VAL A 8 -19.40 -6.42 4.22
CA VAL A 8 -18.64 -6.67 5.44
C VAL A 8 -17.99 -8.04 5.34
N GLU A 9 -16.68 -8.08 5.29
CA GLU A 9 -15.90 -9.31 5.14
C GLU A 9 -16.25 -10.32 6.26
N GLY A 10 -16.47 -11.57 5.89
CA GLY A 10 -16.78 -12.65 6.85
C GLY A 10 -18.21 -12.68 7.40
N THR A 11 -19.09 -11.74 7.04
CA THR A 11 -20.46 -11.72 7.58
C THR A 11 -21.56 -12.09 6.58
N GLY A 12 -21.26 -12.09 5.28
CA GLY A 12 -22.25 -12.25 4.22
C GLY A 12 -23.22 -11.08 4.04
N GLN A 13 -23.06 -9.98 4.80
CA GLN A 13 -23.87 -8.78 4.64
C GLN A 13 -23.40 -7.97 3.44
N VAL A 14 -24.32 -7.61 2.55
CA VAL A 14 -24.05 -6.90 1.30
C VAL A 14 -25.08 -5.77 1.13
N TRP A 15 -24.62 -4.61 0.70
CA TRP A 15 -25.42 -3.48 0.29
C TRP A 15 -25.13 -3.16 -1.17
N ASP A 16 -26.16 -3.02 -1.96
CA ASP A 16 -26.09 -2.60 -3.36
C ASP A 16 -26.55 -1.15 -3.46
N LEU A 17 -25.67 -0.26 -3.89
CA LEU A 17 -25.91 1.18 -3.95
C LEU A 17 -26.02 1.64 -5.40
N GLU A 18 -27.16 2.12 -5.79
CA GLU A 18 -27.32 2.82 -7.07
C GLU A 18 -26.64 4.19 -7.02
N ALA A 19 -26.35 4.75 -8.19
CA ALA A 19 -25.75 6.10 -8.29
C ALA A 19 -26.56 7.14 -7.50
N GLY A 20 -25.85 7.87 -6.63
CA GLY A 20 -26.44 8.85 -5.71
C GLY A 20 -26.82 8.31 -4.33
N GLN A 21 -26.91 6.99 -4.16
CA GLN A 21 -27.15 6.37 -2.86
C GLN A 21 -25.90 6.33 -2.00
N GLN A 22 -26.10 6.19 -0.70
CA GLN A 22 -25.01 6.13 0.28
C GLN A 22 -25.39 5.25 1.46
N VAL A 23 -24.38 4.74 2.15
CA VAL A 23 -24.51 4.04 3.44
C VAL A 23 -23.59 4.64 4.47
N VAL A 24 -24.07 4.71 5.69
CA VAL A 24 -23.30 5.14 6.86
C VAL A 24 -22.82 3.92 7.61
N PHE A 25 -21.54 3.87 7.94
CA PHE A 25 -20.99 2.78 8.76
C PHE A 25 -20.43 3.30 10.09
N GLY A 26 -20.43 2.43 11.09
CA GLY A 26 -19.92 2.76 12.42
C GLY A 26 -20.36 1.75 13.47
N ARG A 27 -20.03 1.98 14.75
CA ARG A 27 -20.43 1.07 15.84
C ARG A 27 -21.81 1.37 16.44
N GLY A 28 -22.43 2.49 16.07
CA GLY A 28 -23.74 2.90 16.59
C GLY A 28 -24.88 2.11 15.99
N ALA A 29 -25.98 1.87 16.76
CA ALA A 29 -27.14 1.16 16.26
C ALA A 29 -27.99 1.95 15.23
N GLY A 30 -27.70 3.22 15.01
CA GLY A 30 -28.43 4.08 14.06
C GLY A 30 -27.71 4.30 12.72
N VAL A 31 -26.77 3.43 12.36
CA VAL A 31 -26.07 3.44 11.07
C VAL A 31 -26.50 2.23 10.24
N ASP A 32 -26.30 2.32 8.92
CA ASP A 32 -26.70 1.25 7.99
C ASP A 32 -25.83 0.00 8.15
N ILE A 33 -24.52 0.20 8.37
CA ILE A 33 -23.54 -0.89 8.55
C ILE A 33 -22.97 -0.80 9.96
N VAL A 34 -23.40 -1.73 10.82
CA VAL A 34 -22.93 -1.76 12.21
C VAL A 34 -21.65 -2.59 12.31
N LEU A 35 -20.56 -1.92 12.76
CA LEU A 35 -19.28 -2.55 13.07
C LEU A 35 -19.11 -2.58 14.60
N PRO A 36 -19.33 -3.70 15.30
CA PRO A 36 -19.38 -3.76 16.76
C PRO A 36 -18.00 -3.77 17.41
N VAL A 37 -17.16 -2.80 17.05
CA VAL A 37 -15.77 -2.65 17.52
C VAL A 37 -15.63 -1.35 18.29
N GLN A 38 -15.13 -1.39 19.53
CA GLN A 38 -14.99 -0.20 20.37
C GLN A 38 -14.08 0.90 19.81
N ALA A 39 -13.07 0.52 19.04
CA ALA A 39 -12.16 1.48 18.38
C ALA A 39 -12.85 2.30 17.26
N VAL A 40 -13.99 1.83 16.74
CA VAL A 40 -14.75 2.49 15.68
C VAL A 40 -15.69 3.54 16.27
N SER A 41 -15.79 4.71 15.65
CA SER A 41 -16.73 5.78 16.03
C SER A 41 -18.19 5.33 15.87
N ARG A 42 -19.13 5.96 16.60
CA ARG A 42 -20.57 5.63 16.48
C ARG A 42 -21.08 5.80 15.05
N ALA A 43 -20.75 6.91 14.40
CA ALA A 43 -20.80 7.10 12.96
C ALA A 43 -19.35 7.32 12.52
N ALA A 44 -18.80 6.39 11.76
CA ALA A 44 -17.39 6.37 11.40
C ALA A 44 -17.15 6.95 10.02
N GLY A 45 -18.03 6.66 9.07
CA GLY A 45 -17.88 7.15 7.71
C GLY A 45 -19.12 6.94 6.86
N VAL A 46 -19.05 7.48 5.65
CA VAL A 46 -20.09 7.35 4.62
C VAL A 46 -19.45 6.86 3.34
N ILE A 47 -19.99 5.81 2.76
CA ILE A 47 -19.68 5.35 1.41
C ILE A 47 -20.81 5.80 0.49
N ARG A 48 -20.47 6.50 -0.60
CA ARG A 48 -21.45 7.00 -1.57
C ARG A 48 -21.10 6.49 -2.97
N ALA A 49 -22.09 5.96 -3.65
CA ALA A 49 -21.99 5.65 -5.07
C ALA A 49 -22.17 6.93 -5.90
N VAL A 50 -21.24 7.20 -6.79
CA VAL A 50 -21.31 8.25 -7.80
C VAL A 50 -21.43 7.55 -9.16
N ARG A 51 -21.80 8.25 -10.22
CA ARG A 51 -22.10 7.59 -11.52
C ARG A 51 -21.01 6.63 -12.00
N ASP A 52 -19.77 7.02 -11.88
CA ASP A 52 -18.58 6.41 -12.46
C ASP A 52 -17.47 6.12 -11.44
N HIS A 53 -17.74 6.38 -10.16
CA HIS A 53 -16.80 6.13 -9.07
C HIS A 53 -17.54 6.06 -7.72
N TRP A 54 -16.81 5.85 -6.66
CA TRP A 54 -17.32 5.96 -5.30
C TRP A 54 -16.47 6.88 -4.45
N THR A 55 -17.06 7.40 -3.40
CA THR A 55 -16.39 8.29 -2.47
C THR A 55 -16.48 7.77 -1.04
N LEU A 56 -15.46 8.08 -0.25
CA LEU A 56 -15.43 7.82 1.18
C LEU A 56 -15.36 9.13 1.96
N SER A 57 -16.33 9.35 2.87
CA SER A 57 -16.25 10.40 3.86
C SER A 57 -15.79 9.82 5.20
N ASN A 58 -14.76 10.39 5.79
CA ASN A 58 -14.26 10.02 7.11
C ASN A 58 -14.87 10.94 8.16
N LEU A 59 -15.83 10.46 8.93
CA LEU A 59 -16.51 11.22 10.00
C LEU A 59 -15.74 11.21 11.33
N SER A 60 -14.64 10.45 11.41
CA SER A 60 -13.79 10.46 12.60
C SER A 60 -13.10 11.81 12.78
N ARG A 61 -12.92 12.21 14.03
CA ARG A 61 -12.19 13.44 14.39
C ARG A 61 -10.67 13.22 14.53
N ARG A 62 -10.21 11.99 14.66
CA ARG A 62 -8.81 11.67 15.01
C ARG A 62 -8.18 10.56 14.20
N ALA A 63 -8.97 9.71 13.58
CA ALA A 63 -8.48 8.53 12.88
C ALA A 63 -8.40 8.78 11.38
N THR A 64 -7.26 8.54 10.78
CA THR A 64 -7.10 8.44 9.32
C THR A 64 -7.52 7.04 8.89
N TYR A 65 -8.32 6.93 7.84
CA TYR A 65 -8.65 5.67 7.21
C TYR A 65 -7.72 5.41 6.03
N VAL A 66 -7.48 4.15 5.75
CA VAL A 66 -6.71 3.72 4.59
C VAL A 66 -7.63 2.89 3.71
N VAL A 67 -7.70 3.23 2.43
CA VAL A 67 -8.37 2.39 1.43
C VAL A 67 -7.27 1.75 0.60
N GLU A 68 -7.16 0.44 0.68
CA GLU A 68 -6.21 -0.36 -0.09
C GLU A 68 -6.87 -0.88 -1.36
N ASN A 69 -6.09 -0.99 -2.43
CA ASN A 69 -6.48 -1.72 -3.63
C ASN A 69 -5.97 -3.17 -3.52
N PRO A 70 -6.86 -4.17 -3.27
CA PRO A 70 -6.43 -5.57 -3.14
C PRO A 70 -5.86 -6.17 -4.43
N GLU A 71 -6.22 -5.62 -5.58
CA GLU A 71 -5.78 -6.10 -6.90
C GLU A 71 -4.59 -5.32 -7.45
N GLY A 72 -4.33 -4.13 -6.89
CA GLY A 72 -3.23 -3.27 -7.32
C GLY A 72 -2.04 -3.33 -6.37
N GLY A 73 -0.87 -3.62 -6.85
CA GLY A 73 0.45 -3.78 -6.22
C GLY A 73 0.81 -2.97 -4.96
N GLY A 74 -0.10 -2.86 -3.99
CA GLY A 74 0.11 -2.10 -2.76
C GLY A 74 -0.36 -0.65 -2.81
N GLU A 75 -1.16 -0.28 -3.80
CA GLU A 75 -1.77 1.05 -3.87
C GLU A 75 -2.74 1.29 -2.73
N PHE A 76 -2.70 2.47 -2.16
CA PHE A 76 -3.64 2.88 -1.14
C PHE A 76 -3.89 4.40 -1.13
N VAL A 77 -5.07 4.77 -0.67
CA VAL A 77 -5.46 6.17 -0.43
C VAL A 77 -5.66 6.40 1.06
N LYS A 78 -5.13 7.49 1.59
CA LYS A 78 -5.37 7.93 2.97
C LYS A 78 -6.49 8.96 2.99
N VAL A 79 -7.52 8.68 3.78
CA VAL A 79 -8.63 9.61 4.00
C VAL A 79 -8.49 10.21 5.40
N ALA A 80 -8.06 11.47 5.46
CA ALA A 80 -7.79 12.18 6.70
C ALA A 80 -9.07 12.36 7.55
N PRO A 81 -8.95 12.59 8.87
CA PRO A 81 -10.08 12.89 9.75
C PRO A 81 -10.90 14.09 9.23
N GLY A 82 -12.22 13.97 9.23
CA GLY A 82 -13.14 15.01 8.75
C GLY A 82 -13.14 15.24 7.23
N ARG A 83 -12.42 14.45 6.44
CA ARG A 83 -12.44 14.55 4.99
C ARG A 83 -13.79 14.06 4.46
N ALA A 84 -14.51 14.93 3.74
CA ALA A 84 -15.74 14.58 3.06
C ALA A 84 -15.46 14.19 1.60
N GLU A 85 -16.22 13.22 1.11
CA GLU A 85 -16.32 12.81 -0.30
C GLU A 85 -14.97 12.65 -1.00
N ALA A 86 -14.00 12.00 -0.31
CA ALA A 86 -12.73 11.66 -0.94
C ALA A 86 -12.99 10.66 -2.08
N PRO A 87 -12.66 10.99 -3.33
CA PRO A 87 -12.81 10.04 -4.43
C PRO A 87 -11.81 8.90 -4.26
N ILE A 88 -12.27 7.67 -4.45
CA ILE A 88 -11.42 6.49 -4.38
C ILE A 88 -11.20 5.97 -5.80
N PRO A 89 -9.94 5.92 -6.25
CA PRO A 89 -9.60 5.56 -7.63
C PRO A 89 -9.50 4.05 -7.88
N PHE A 90 -10.20 3.25 -7.08
CA PHE A 90 -10.14 1.79 -7.17
C PHE A 90 -11.52 1.21 -7.48
N GLU A 91 -11.57 0.32 -8.47
CA GLU A 91 -12.75 -0.51 -8.72
C GLU A 91 -13.04 -1.39 -7.52
N PHE A 92 -12.00 -2.00 -6.94
CA PHE A 92 -12.08 -2.78 -5.73
C PHE A 92 -11.29 -2.11 -4.59
N GLY A 93 -11.98 -1.77 -3.51
CA GLY A 93 -11.38 -1.09 -2.35
C GLY A 93 -11.59 -1.84 -1.04
N ARG A 94 -10.55 -1.90 -0.22
CA ARG A 94 -10.59 -2.45 1.14
C ARG A 94 -10.40 -1.31 2.14
N ILE A 95 -11.43 -0.99 2.92
CA ILE A 95 -11.36 0.09 3.91
C ILE A 95 -10.81 -0.44 5.22
N CYS A 96 -9.60 0.02 5.57
CA CYS A 96 -8.89 -0.31 6.81
C CYS A 96 -9.11 0.77 7.85
N LEU A 97 -9.69 0.41 8.99
CA LEU A 97 -9.92 1.29 10.12
C LEU A 97 -8.85 1.05 11.20
N PRO A 98 -8.22 2.11 11.77
CA PRO A 98 -7.19 1.93 12.79
C PRO A 98 -7.76 1.33 14.08
N GLY A 99 -6.96 0.44 14.71
CA GLY A 99 -7.36 -0.27 15.93
C GLY A 99 -8.30 -1.46 15.72
N VAL A 100 -8.59 -1.81 14.47
CA VAL A 100 -9.38 -2.99 14.07
C VAL A 100 -8.40 -4.01 13.49
N LYS A 101 -7.73 -4.78 14.36
CA LYS A 101 -6.67 -5.73 13.98
C LYS A 101 -7.33 -7.04 13.73
N ASP A 102 -8.06 -7.62 13.43
CA ASP A 102 -8.83 -8.87 13.22
C ASP A 102 -10.36 -8.62 13.26
N GLY A 103 -10.77 -7.39 12.96
CA GLY A 103 -12.16 -6.98 12.99
C GLY A 103 -12.78 -6.92 11.58
N PRO A 104 -14.07 -6.59 11.50
CA PRO A 104 -14.77 -6.51 10.25
C PRO A 104 -14.14 -5.47 9.32
N VAL A 105 -13.80 -5.91 8.13
CA VAL A 105 -13.26 -5.09 7.04
C VAL A 105 -14.40 -4.78 6.08
N LEU A 106 -14.46 -3.56 5.59
CA LEU A 106 -15.40 -3.17 4.54
C LEU A 106 -14.71 -3.33 3.18
N LEU A 107 -15.33 -4.13 2.32
CA LEU A 107 -14.97 -4.28 0.92
C LEU A 107 -15.95 -3.48 0.06
N VAL A 108 -15.44 -2.74 -0.90
CA VAL A 108 -16.25 -1.95 -1.84
C VAL A 108 -15.87 -2.35 -3.25
N PHE A 109 -16.86 -2.69 -4.06
CA PHE A 109 -16.69 -3.07 -5.45
C PHE A 109 -17.55 -2.18 -6.35
N ALA A 110 -16.93 -1.52 -7.33
CA ALA A 110 -17.54 -0.59 -8.25
C ALA A 110 -17.24 -1.00 -9.70
N PRO A 111 -17.99 -1.97 -10.29
CA PRO A 111 -17.66 -2.61 -11.56
C PRO A 111 -17.70 -1.68 -12.77
N GLU A 112 -18.35 -0.53 -12.67
CA GLU A 112 -18.36 0.49 -13.74
C GLU A 112 -17.44 1.68 -13.41
N HIS A 113 -16.43 1.44 -12.58
CA HIS A 113 -15.46 2.46 -12.23
C HIS A 113 -14.69 2.93 -13.46
N SER A 114 -14.86 4.18 -13.85
CA SER A 114 -14.23 4.75 -15.04
C SER A 114 -13.08 5.71 -14.69
N TYR A 115 -12.21 5.29 -13.78
CA TYR A 115 -10.89 5.91 -13.72
C TYR A 115 -10.09 5.35 -14.89
N SER A 116 -10.08 6.07 -15.99
CA SER A 116 -9.23 5.74 -17.14
C SER A 116 -7.79 5.90 -16.69
N ASP A 117 -7.08 4.80 -16.58
CA ASP A 117 -5.64 4.86 -16.74
C ASP A 117 -5.42 5.50 -18.11
N LEU A 118 -4.79 6.67 -18.11
CA LEU A 118 -4.32 7.25 -19.38
C LEU A 118 -3.45 6.16 -20.02
N PRO A 119 -3.75 5.74 -21.26
CA PRO A 119 -2.88 4.79 -21.94
C PRO A 119 -1.47 5.37 -21.85
N ALA A 120 -0.52 4.53 -21.46
CA ALA A 120 0.90 4.86 -21.41
C ALA A 120 1.41 5.02 -22.86
N ASP A 121 0.74 5.85 -23.64
CA ASP A 121 1.14 6.18 -25.00
C ASP A 121 2.28 7.18 -24.96
N GLY A 122 3.43 6.65 -25.32
CA GLY A 122 4.66 7.31 -25.54
C GLY A 122 4.55 8.54 -26.45
N GLY A 123 4.16 9.65 -25.85
CA GLY A 123 4.42 10.97 -26.42
C GLY A 123 5.93 11.19 -26.41
N ALA A 124 6.52 11.27 -27.59
CA ALA A 124 7.92 11.49 -27.85
C ALA A 124 8.47 12.71 -27.12
N GLY A 125 9.03 12.48 -25.96
CA GLY A 125 9.89 13.39 -25.20
C GLY A 125 10.69 12.53 -24.27
N SER A 126 12.01 12.50 -24.42
CA SER A 126 12.90 11.78 -23.50
C SER A 126 12.80 12.39 -22.08
N THR A 127 11.75 12.01 -21.38
CA THR A 127 11.66 12.29 -19.94
C THR A 127 12.73 11.45 -19.26
N VAL A 128 13.70 12.10 -18.63
CA VAL A 128 14.69 11.42 -17.80
C VAL A 128 13.91 10.73 -16.68
N ILE A 129 13.84 9.38 -16.75
CA ILE A 129 13.21 8.57 -15.73
C ILE A 129 13.97 8.82 -14.42
N ALA A 130 13.32 9.41 -13.43
CA ALA A 130 13.95 9.86 -12.18
C ALA A 130 14.65 8.71 -11.43
N TYR A 131 14.14 7.48 -11.57
CA TYR A 131 14.71 6.26 -11.00
C TYR A 131 14.71 5.15 -12.06
N SER A 132 15.77 5.11 -12.89
CA SER A 132 15.93 4.04 -13.87
C SER A 132 16.51 2.80 -13.19
N LEU A 133 15.66 1.88 -12.77
CA LEU A 133 16.05 0.55 -12.30
C LEU A 133 15.92 -0.45 -13.46
N ASP A 134 16.97 -1.23 -13.64
CA ASP A 134 16.94 -2.38 -14.54
C ASP A 134 16.50 -3.60 -13.74
N THR A 135 15.31 -4.11 -14.01
CA THR A 135 14.71 -5.25 -13.30
C THR A 135 15.44 -6.57 -13.59
N THR A 136 16.28 -6.62 -14.64
CA THR A 136 17.10 -7.80 -14.99
C THR A 136 18.47 -7.79 -14.32
N ALA A 137 18.85 -6.66 -13.71
CA ALA A 137 20.16 -6.51 -13.10
C ALA A 137 20.25 -7.22 -11.74
N ASN A 138 21.43 -7.74 -11.40
CA ASN A 138 21.71 -8.51 -10.17
C ASN A 138 21.41 -7.76 -8.86
N TYR A 139 21.29 -6.43 -8.88
CA TYR A 139 20.93 -5.66 -7.70
C TYR A 139 19.42 -5.65 -7.45
N PHE A 140 18.60 -5.93 -8.48
CA PHE A 140 17.14 -5.83 -8.36
C PHE A 140 16.54 -6.88 -7.40
N PRO A 141 16.93 -8.18 -7.47
CA PRO A 141 16.49 -9.17 -6.48
C PRO A 141 16.84 -8.78 -5.03
N VAL A 142 17.97 -8.09 -4.82
CA VAL A 142 18.34 -7.58 -3.48
C VAL A 142 17.34 -6.53 -3.00
N LEU A 143 16.92 -5.62 -3.87
CA LEU A 143 15.93 -4.60 -3.54
C LEU A 143 14.55 -5.22 -3.29
N VAL A 144 14.15 -6.21 -4.09
CA VAL A 144 12.89 -6.95 -3.92
C VAL A 144 12.87 -7.69 -2.59
N ALA A 145 13.91 -8.46 -2.25
CA ALA A 145 14.01 -9.17 -0.97
C ALA A 145 14.04 -8.22 0.23
N LEU A 146 14.64 -7.05 0.08
CA LEU A 146 14.64 -6.00 1.10
C LEU A 146 13.22 -5.46 1.36
N CYS A 147 12.40 -5.33 0.32
CA CYS A 147 11.02 -4.82 0.40
C CYS A 147 10.00 -5.92 0.73
N GLU A 148 10.34 -7.21 0.61
CA GLU A 148 9.43 -8.34 0.75
C GLU A 148 8.54 -8.29 2.00
N PRO A 149 9.03 -7.98 3.24
CA PRO A 149 8.16 -7.95 4.41
C PRO A 149 7.03 -6.93 4.29
N ARG A 150 7.29 -5.76 3.73
CA ARG A 150 6.27 -4.72 3.54
C ARG A 150 5.37 -4.95 2.33
N LEU A 151 5.85 -5.65 1.32
CA LEU A 151 5.01 -6.06 0.19
C LEU A 151 4.00 -7.13 0.60
N ARG A 152 4.38 -8.04 1.53
CA ARG A 152 3.47 -9.06 2.07
C ARG A 152 2.52 -8.53 3.14
N ASP A 153 3.00 -7.61 3.97
CA ASP A 153 2.25 -6.94 5.03
C ASP A 153 2.61 -5.45 5.05
N PRO A 154 1.76 -4.57 4.51
CA PRO A 154 2.01 -3.12 4.48
C PRO A 154 2.23 -2.50 5.88
N ALA A 155 1.72 -3.12 6.94
CA ALA A 155 1.92 -2.69 8.31
C ALA A 155 3.25 -3.17 8.92
N SER A 156 3.99 -4.05 8.23
CA SER A 156 5.26 -4.57 8.71
C SER A 156 6.30 -3.46 8.86
N VAL A 157 6.94 -3.43 10.00
CA VAL A 157 8.09 -2.54 10.30
C VAL A 157 9.43 -3.26 10.14
N LEU A 158 9.41 -4.53 9.77
CA LEU A 158 10.60 -5.35 9.63
C LEU A 158 11.43 -4.88 8.43
N ILE A 159 12.73 -4.74 8.67
CA ILE A 159 13.73 -4.47 7.63
C ILE A 159 14.73 -5.63 7.66
N PRO A 160 14.79 -6.46 6.61
CA PRO A 160 15.70 -7.60 6.58
C PRO A 160 17.15 -7.18 6.75
N THR A 161 17.89 -7.97 7.50
CA THR A 161 19.35 -7.82 7.62
C THR A 161 20.04 -8.28 6.34
N THR A 162 21.28 -7.85 6.13
CA THR A 162 22.10 -8.29 5.00
C THR A 162 22.23 -9.83 4.93
N ALA A 163 22.30 -10.50 6.08
CA ALA A 163 22.37 -11.96 6.16
C ALA A 163 21.05 -12.60 5.72
N GLN A 164 19.92 -12.11 6.20
CA GLN A 164 18.59 -12.61 5.80
C GLN A 164 18.33 -12.44 4.30
N ILE A 165 18.73 -11.28 3.73
CA ILE A 165 18.64 -11.07 2.28
C ILE A 165 19.54 -12.06 1.54
N ALA A 166 20.78 -12.25 2.01
CA ALA A 166 21.73 -13.17 1.40
C ALA A 166 21.18 -14.60 1.36
N ASP A 167 20.65 -15.08 2.46
CA ASP A 167 20.01 -16.40 2.56
C ASP A 167 18.79 -16.51 1.65
N ARG A 168 17.96 -15.45 1.58
CA ARG A 168 16.72 -15.43 0.79
C ARG A 168 16.94 -15.55 -0.72
N ILE A 169 18.04 -14.97 -1.23
CA ILE A 169 18.32 -14.92 -2.68
C ILE A 169 19.58 -15.72 -3.10
N GLY A 170 20.20 -16.47 -2.19
CA GLY A 170 21.34 -17.32 -2.48
C GLY A 170 22.63 -16.55 -2.81
N LEU A 171 22.82 -15.35 -2.26
CA LEU A 171 24.02 -14.54 -2.42
C LEU A 171 24.89 -14.53 -1.15
N THR A 172 26.13 -14.07 -1.27
CA THR A 172 26.97 -13.80 -0.10
C THR A 172 26.57 -12.48 0.56
N THR A 173 26.76 -12.39 1.88
CA THR A 173 26.51 -11.14 2.64
C THR A 173 27.31 -9.97 2.11
N THR A 174 28.54 -10.21 1.63
CA THR A 174 29.41 -9.19 1.01
C THR A 174 28.81 -8.67 -0.30
N ALA A 175 28.30 -9.56 -1.16
CA ALA A 175 27.64 -9.16 -2.41
C ALA A 175 26.37 -8.32 -2.13
N VAL A 176 25.55 -8.77 -1.19
CA VAL A 176 24.34 -8.05 -0.78
C VAL A 176 24.69 -6.65 -0.23
N ALA A 177 25.69 -6.54 0.64
CA ALA A 177 26.13 -5.26 1.18
C ALA A 177 26.63 -4.31 0.07
N TRP A 178 27.32 -4.84 -0.93
CA TRP A 178 27.76 -4.06 -2.08
C TRP A 178 26.56 -3.56 -2.91
N HIS A 179 25.58 -4.43 -3.20
CA HIS A 179 24.39 -4.06 -3.95
C HIS A 179 23.54 -3.03 -3.19
N ILE A 180 23.37 -3.16 -1.88
CA ILE A 180 22.68 -2.17 -1.05
C ILE A 180 23.37 -0.80 -1.14
N ASN A 181 24.70 -0.77 -1.01
CA ASN A 181 25.45 0.48 -1.14
C ASN A 181 25.34 1.06 -2.55
N TYR A 182 25.44 0.24 -3.59
CA TYR A 182 25.27 0.68 -4.98
C TYR A 182 23.88 1.25 -5.25
N LEU A 183 22.83 0.58 -4.79
CA LEU A 183 21.45 1.08 -4.86
C LEU A 183 21.30 2.43 -4.15
N ALA A 184 21.84 2.53 -2.94
CA ALA A 184 21.72 3.73 -2.12
C ALA A 184 22.48 4.93 -2.68
N THR A 185 23.68 4.72 -3.21
CA THR A 185 24.56 5.83 -3.63
C THR A 185 24.44 6.19 -5.11
N THR A 186 24.21 5.20 -5.97
CA THR A 186 24.27 5.37 -7.42
C THR A 186 22.89 5.39 -8.06
N LYS A 187 22.05 4.40 -7.75
CA LYS A 187 20.74 4.25 -8.42
C LYS A 187 19.67 5.16 -7.82
N LEU A 188 19.47 5.10 -6.52
CA LEU A 188 18.40 5.83 -5.83
C LEU A 188 18.87 7.08 -5.10
N ARG A 189 20.18 7.27 -4.97
CA ARG A 189 20.84 8.48 -4.42
C ARG A 189 20.21 8.95 -3.11
N VAL A 190 19.97 8.02 -2.18
CA VAL A 190 19.42 8.34 -0.87
C VAL A 190 20.42 9.14 -0.06
N LYS A 191 20.04 10.35 0.37
CA LYS A 191 20.90 11.23 1.17
C LYS A 191 20.61 10.99 2.65
N ARG A 192 21.66 10.76 3.44
CA ARG A 192 21.56 10.69 4.90
C ARG A 192 21.35 12.10 5.47
N PRO A 193 20.42 12.29 6.43
CA PRO A 193 20.35 13.54 7.19
C PRO A 193 21.68 13.82 7.90
N ALA A 194 22.08 15.09 7.95
CA ALA A 194 23.37 15.50 8.52
C ALA A 194 23.50 15.23 10.03
N GLU A 195 22.38 15.06 10.73
CA GLU A 195 22.30 14.91 12.19
C GLU A 195 22.51 13.47 12.70
N GLU A 196 22.47 12.46 11.81
CA GLU A 196 22.61 11.05 12.19
C GLU A 196 23.99 10.47 11.85
N GLN A 197 25.08 11.08 12.31
CA GLN A 197 26.43 10.64 11.93
C GLN A 197 27.05 9.56 12.84
N ASP A 198 26.29 8.90 13.73
CA ASP A 198 26.87 7.96 14.68
C ASP A 198 26.87 6.50 14.18
N GLY A 199 28.06 5.95 14.02
CA GLY A 199 28.37 4.52 13.87
C GLY A 199 28.15 3.88 12.48
N ARG A 200 29.01 2.90 12.13
CA ARG A 200 28.90 2.10 10.88
C ARG A 200 27.62 1.26 10.81
N GLN A 201 27.13 0.76 11.93
CA GLN A 201 25.93 -0.08 12.01
C GLN A 201 24.66 0.75 11.78
N GLY A 202 24.57 1.93 12.37
CA GLY A 202 23.47 2.87 12.11
C GLY A 202 23.40 3.32 10.65
N LYS A 203 24.55 3.42 9.95
CA LYS A 203 24.57 3.75 8.51
C LYS A 203 23.93 2.66 7.66
N ALA A 204 24.24 1.39 7.91
CA ALA A 204 23.71 0.26 7.14
C ALA A 204 22.21 0.08 7.36
N ASP A 205 21.73 0.24 8.59
CA ASP A 205 20.31 0.15 8.94
C ASP A 205 19.51 1.28 8.33
N TRP A 206 20.04 2.50 8.40
CA TRP A 206 19.44 3.67 7.76
C TRP A 206 19.34 3.51 6.24
N GLN A 207 20.40 3.04 5.57
CA GLN A 207 20.38 2.83 4.12
C GLN A 207 19.28 1.86 3.71
N ARG A 208 19.14 0.72 4.43
CA ARG A 208 18.09 -0.26 4.14
C ARG A 208 16.69 0.34 4.34
N ALA A 209 16.47 1.06 5.43
CA ALA A 209 15.20 1.72 5.70
C ALA A 209 14.84 2.75 4.63
N ALA A 210 15.81 3.57 4.22
CA ALA A 210 15.63 4.59 3.19
C ALA A 210 15.32 3.97 1.82
N LEU A 211 16.01 2.87 1.46
CA LEU A 211 15.76 2.15 0.21
C LEU A 211 14.34 1.57 0.18
N VAL A 212 13.89 0.90 1.25
CA VAL A 212 12.54 0.37 1.36
C VAL A 212 11.50 1.49 1.22
N SER A 213 11.68 2.57 1.98
CA SER A 213 10.73 3.68 1.97
C SER A 213 10.62 4.33 0.59
N LEU A 214 11.73 4.50 -0.11
CA LEU A 214 11.75 5.12 -1.43
C LEU A 214 11.22 4.16 -2.50
N ALA A 215 11.63 2.89 -2.46
CA ALA A 215 11.20 1.90 -3.44
C ALA A 215 9.69 1.67 -3.41
N LEU A 216 9.09 1.60 -2.22
CA LEU A 216 7.65 1.42 -2.07
C LEU A 216 6.86 2.71 -2.31
N ARG A 217 7.43 3.87 -1.99
CA ARG A 217 6.79 5.16 -2.22
C ARG A 217 6.57 5.48 -3.69
N PHE A 218 7.47 5.02 -4.56
CA PHE A 218 7.46 5.30 -6.00
C PHE A 218 7.22 4.02 -6.83
N ASP A 219 6.68 2.97 -6.20
CA ASP A 219 6.35 1.67 -6.85
C ASP A 219 7.48 1.09 -7.70
N LEU A 220 8.73 1.34 -7.28
CA LEU A 220 9.90 0.80 -7.95
C LEU A 220 10.01 -0.72 -7.75
N VAL A 221 9.40 -1.24 -6.69
CA VAL A 221 9.23 -2.67 -6.42
C VAL A 221 7.77 -2.91 -6.07
N ARG A 222 7.16 -3.90 -6.72
CA ARG A 222 5.76 -4.29 -6.58
C ARG A 222 5.65 -5.75 -6.15
N LEU A 223 4.43 -6.16 -5.76
CA LEU A 223 4.15 -7.53 -5.29
C LEU A 223 4.50 -8.59 -6.37
N GLU A 224 4.23 -8.29 -7.64
CA GLU A 224 4.56 -9.15 -8.78
C GLU A 224 6.05 -9.50 -8.87
N HIS A 225 6.94 -8.61 -8.42
CA HIS A 225 8.37 -8.86 -8.44
C HIS A 225 8.81 -9.94 -7.42
N LEU A 226 7.96 -10.28 -6.42
CA LEU A 226 8.26 -11.38 -5.50
C LEU A 226 8.32 -12.73 -6.20
N GLU A 227 7.60 -12.90 -7.31
CA GLU A 227 7.62 -14.12 -8.12
C GLU A 227 9.02 -14.39 -8.73
N SER A 228 9.80 -13.33 -8.93
CA SER A 228 11.19 -13.44 -9.42
C SER A 228 12.18 -13.93 -8.36
N LEU A 229 11.81 -13.91 -7.08
CA LEU A 229 12.60 -14.50 -6.02
C LEU A 229 12.38 -16.02 -5.99
N ALA A 230 13.44 -16.80 -5.76
CA ALA A 230 13.27 -18.23 -5.54
C ALA A 230 12.25 -18.52 -4.44
N PRO A 231 11.45 -19.61 -4.54
CA PRO A 231 10.48 -19.95 -3.51
C PRO A 231 11.18 -20.06 -2.15
N ASP A 232 10.52 -19.52 -1.13
CA ASP A 232 10.98 -19.59 0.26
C ASP A 232 11.10 -21.07 0.64
N GLN A 233 12.33 -21.57 0.75
CA GLN A 233 12.58 -22.92 1.29
C GLN A 233 12.40 -22.82 2.80
N GLY A 234 11.12 -22.86 3.23
CA GLY A 234 10.75 -22.86 4.63
C GLY A 234 11.56 -23.90 5.41
N ARG A 235 12.40 -23.40 6.32
CA ARG A 235 13.00 -24.18 7.41
C ARG A 235 12.14 -24.13 8.64
#